data_3d4ec0b5e2b972628d1133a1b9fa5d12
#
_entry.id   3d4ec0b5e2b972628d1133a1b9fa5d12
#
_cell.length_a   1.000
_cell.length_b   1.000
_cell.length_c   1.000
_cell.angle_alpha   90.00
_cell.angle_beta   90.00
_cell.angle_gamma   90.00
#
_symmetry.space_group_name_H-M   'P 1'
#
loop_
_entity.id
_entity.type
_entity.pdbx_description
1 polymer ?
#
loop_
_entity_poly.entity_id
_entity_poly.type
_entity_poly.pdbx_seq_one_letter_code
_entity_poly.pdbx_strand_id
1 'polypeptide(L)'
;MTSEGYSAFDEERWAPEPPKSSSRTAFQRDRARLIHSSALRRLGAKTQILVAGTDDFARTRLTHTLEVAQIGRQIGTSLGCDPDVVDCACLAHDLGHPPFGHNGERALAEIAGNIGGFEGNAQTLRLLTRLEPKILFPDGRSAGVNLTRAALDAAVKYPWTLAEAAAHPKGERSAKFCVYPDDTDVFAWLKQHAPDTTRRPVECQVMDLSDDIAYSVHDVEDAIATGAFNPGVLHESGVIDAVVEDARAWYGPQWDTDKLVAAFARMHRRDTFPGYFDGSRRALAALKNMTSNLIGRFAGSVEQATRDTYGNEPLTRYNG
;
A
#
# COMPACT_ATOMS: atom_id res chain seq x y z
N MET A 1 7.98 -20.93 -16.10
CA MET A 1 9.14 -20.03 -16.34
C MET A 1 9.17 -19.10 -15.15
N THR A 2 10.32 -19.00 -14.48
CA THR A 2 10.55 -18.05 -13.39
C THR A 2 10.67 -16.65 -13.97
N SER A 3 10.07 -15.65 -13.36
CA SER A 3 10.18 -14.27 -13.81
C SER A 3 11.62 -13.77 -13.64
N GLU A 4 12.08 -12.90 -14.55
CA GLU A 4 13.42 -12.32 -14.48
C GLU A 4 13.65 -11.64 -13.12
N GLY A 5 14.83 -11.84 -12.52
CA GLY A 5 15.17 -11.31 -11.20
C GLY A 5 14.63 -12.09 -10.00
N TYR A 6 13.87 -13.16 -10.22
CA TYR A 6 13.36 -14.04 -9.17
C TYR A 6 13.93 -15.45 -9.32
N SER A 7 14.07 -16.15 -8.21
CA SER A 7 14.59 -17.50 -8.13
C SER A 7 13.47 -18.51 -7.84
N ALA A 8 13.78 -19.81 -7.94
CA ALA A 8 12.87 -20.86 -7.51
C ALA A 8 12.51 -20.75 -6.02
N PHE A 9 13.43 -20.22 -5.20
CA PHE A 9 13.22 -19.95 -3.80
C PHE A 9 12.12 -18.88 -3.57
N ASP A 10 12.04 -17.88 -4.42
CA ASP A 10 11.01 -16.83 -4.36
C ASP A 10 9.61 -17.36 -4.72
N GLU A 11 9.55 -18.43 -5.54
CA GLU A 11 8.30 -19.11 -5.89
C GLU A 11 7.86 -20.16 -4.89
N GLU A 12 8.70 -20.52 -3.88
CA GLU A 12 8.33 -21.44 -2.83
C GLU A 12 7.12 -20.96 -2.03
N ARG A 13 6.37 -21.94 -1.48
CA ARG A 13 5.18 -21.73 -0.66
C ARG A 13 5.38 -22.31 0.74
N TRP A 14 4.76 -21.71 1.73
CA TRP A 14 4.85 -22.16 3.12
C TRP A 14 4.41 -23.62 3.28
N ALA A 15 3.26 -23.98 2.72
CA ALA A 15 2.85 -25.38 2.60
C ALA A 15 3.17 -25.89 1.19
N PRO A 16 3.87 -27.03 1.06
CA PRO A 16 4.13 -27.65 -0.24
C PRO A 16 2.83 -27.99 -0.98
N GLU A 17 2.79 -27.71 -2.27
CA GLU A 17 1.68 -28.06 -3.16
C GLU A 17 2.17 -28.95 -4.32
N PRO A 18 1.33 -29.86 -4.81
CA PRO A 18 1.67 -30.63 -6.00
C PRO A 18 1.88 -29.71 -7.22
N PRO A 19 2.76 -30.07 -8.15
CA PRO A 19 2.97 -29.32 -9.40
C PRO A 19 1.65 -29.11 -10.14
N LYS A 20 1.43 -27.90 -10.63
CA LYS A 20 0.24 -27.54 -11.42
C LYS A 20 0.59 -27.39 -12.89
N SER A 21 -0.07 -28.15 -13.74
CA SER A 21 -0.02 -27.95 -15.19
C SER A 21 -0.82 -26.69 -15.55
N SER A 22 -0.15 -25.59 -15.83
CA SER A 22 -0.81 -24.34 -16.23
C SER A 22 0.18 -23.42 -16.91
N SER A 23 -0.27 -22.68 -17.90
CA SER A 23 0.47 -21.57 -18.53
C SER A 23 0.68 -20.37 -17.62
N ARG A 24 0.00 -20.34 -16.45
CA ARG A 24 0.14 -19.23 -15.46
C ARG A 24 1.38 -19.42 -14.61
N THR A 25 2.10 -18.31 -14.37
CA THR A 25 3.21 -18.24 -13.43
C THR A 25 2.75 -18.49 -11.97
N ALA A 26 3.70 -18.69 -11.05
CA ALA A 26 3.38 -18.81 -9.62
C ALA A 26 2.75 -17.53 -9.10
N PHE A 27 3.24 -16.36 -9.54
CA PHE A 27 2.76 -15.03 -9.11
C PHE A 27 1.38 -14.69 -9.67
N GLN A 28 1.07 -15.05 -10.92
CA GLN A 28 -0.29 -14.96 -11.49
C GLN A 28 -1.31 -15.77 -10.69
N ARG A 29 -0.88 -16.92 -10.17
CA ARG A 29 -1.74 -17.73 -9.29
C ARG A 29 -1.98 -17.08 -7.94
N ASP A 30 -0.97 -16.40 -7.39
CA ASP A 30 -1.10 -15.68 -6.13
C ASP A 30 -2.09 -14.53 -6.22
N ARG A 31 -1.97 -13.72 -7.27
CA ARG A 31 -2.95 -12.68 -7.57
C ARG A 31 -4.37 -13.24 -7.66
N ALA A 32 -4.56 -14.33 -8.38
CA ALA A 32 -5.87 -14.97 -8.49
C ALA A 32 -6.40 -15.46 -7.12
N ARG A 33 -5.53 -16.01 -6.26
CA ARG A 33 -5.91 -16.44 -4.90
C ARG A 33 -6.44 -15.27 -4.06
N LEU A 34 -5.76 -14.12 -4.10
CA LEU A 34 -6.19 -12.93 -3.37
C LEU A 34 -7.53 -12.40 -3.89
N ILE A 35 -7.70 -12.28 -5.20
CA ILE A 35 -8.94 -11.80 -5.81
C ILE A 35 -10.13 -12.68 -5.43
N HIS A 36 -9.92 -13.98 -5.29
CA HIS A 36 -10.96 -14.93 -4.90
C HIS A 36 -11.12 -15.10 -3.37
N SER A 37 -10.31 -14.40 -2.55
CA SER A 37 -10.39 -14.51 -1.08
C SER A 37 -11.62 -13.80 -0.53
N SER A 38 -12.16 -14.31 0.58
CA SER A 38 -13.24 -13.63 1.32
C SER A 38 -12.71 -12.39 2.04
N ALA A 39 -11.42 -12.40 2.42
CA ALA A 39 -10.75 -11.27 3.04
C ALA A 39 -10.76 -10.03 2.13
N LEU A 40 -10.45 -10.18 0.83
CA LEU A 40 -10.50 -9.07 -0.12
C LEU A 40 -11.93 -8.58 -0.33
N ARG A 41 -12.91 -9.49 -0.52
CA ARG A 41 -14.33 -9.09 -0.69
C ARG A 41 -14.85 -8.30 0.51
N ARG A 42 -14.40 -8.63 1.73
CA ARG A 42 -14.79 -7.94 2.96
C ARG A 42 -14.40 -6.46 2.97
N LEU A 43 -13.37 -6.05 2.22
CA LEU A 43 -12.97 -4.64 2.10
C LEU A 43 -14.07 -3.78 1.44
N GLY A 44 -14.96 -4.36 0.63
CA GLY A 44 -16.10 -3.67 0.05
C GLY A 44 -17.14 -3.20 1.06
N ALA A 45 -17.16 -3.78 2.28
CA ALA A 45 -18.03 -3.36 3.38
C ALA A 45 -17.34 -2.43 4.38
N LYS A 46 -16.07 -2.06 4.16
CA LYS A 46 -15.31 -1.16 5.03
C LYS A 46 -15.16 0.21 4.37
N THR A 47 -15.40 1.26 5.15
CA THR A 47 -15.25 2.64 4.70
C THR A 47 -13.77 3.00 4.54
N GLN A 48 -13.45 3.83 3.53
CA GLN A 48 -12.15 4.52 3.44
C GLN A 48 -12.23 5.85 4.21
N ILE A 49 -12.96 6.82 3.71
CA ILE A 49 -13.21 8.12 4.34
C ILE A 49 -14.71 8.32 4.53
N LEU A 50 -15.49 8.17 3.46
CA LEU A 50 -16.93 8.34 3.45
C LEU A 50 -17.64 7.01 3.71
N VAL A 51 -18.86 7.08 4.25
CA VAL A 51 -19.66 5.89 4.51
C VAL A 51 -19.99 5.20 3.19
N ALA A 52 -19.66 3.92 3.09
CA ALA A 52 -19.93 3.12 1.90
C ALA A 52 -21.44 3.12 1.54
N GLY A 53 -21.76 3.37 0.26
CA GLY A 53 -23.13 3.34 -0.24
C GLY A 53 -23.93 4.64 -0.07
N THR A 54 -23.30 5.73 0.38
CA THR A 54 -23.98 7.04 0.47
C THR A 54 -23.96 7.81 -0.85
N ASP A 55 -22.98 7.56 -1.71
CA ASP A 55 -22.81 8.19 -3.01
C ASP A 55 -21.97 7.28 -3.91
N ASP A 56 -22.13 7.41 -5.23
CA ASP A 56 -21.33 6.70 -6.24
C ASP A 56 -19.82 7.10 -6.20
N PHE A 57 -19.51 8.25 -5.58
CA PHE A 57 -18.13 8.72 -5.36
C PHE A 57 -17.48 8.14 -4.10
N ALA A 58 -18.26 7.61 -3.16
CA ALA A 58 -17.74 7.12 -1.89
C ALA A 58 -16.83 5.89 -2.10
N ARG A 59 -15.52 6.05 -1.84
CA ARG A 59 -14.57 4.94 -1.90
C ARG A 59 -14.75 4.00 -0.72
N THR A 60 -14.83 2.70 -1.02
CA THR A 60 -14.63 1.64 -0.03
C THR A 60 -13.14 1.30 0.05
N ARG A 61 -12.72 0.58 1.09
CA ARG A 61 -11.34 0.06 1.13
C ARG A 61 -11.02 -0.87 -0.04
N LEU A 62 -12.00 -1.56 -0.59
CA LEU A 62 -11.82 -2.40 -1.78
C LEU A 62 -11.49 -1.56 -3.02
N THR A 63 -12.24 -0.48 -3.27
CA THR A 63 -11.96 0.38 -4.43
C THR A 63 -10.64 1.10 -4.28
N HIS A 64 -10.30 1.62 -3.09
CA HIS A 64 -8.98 2.16 -2.79
C HIS A 64 -7.86 1.13 -3.06
N THR A 65 -7.99 -0.09 -2.53
CA THR A 65 -7.01 -1.17 -2.72
C THR A 65 -6.78 -1.50 -4.21
N LEU A 66 -7.84 -1.47 -5.03
CA LEU A 66 -7.72 -1.68 -6.48
C LEU A 66 -6.99 -0.52 -7.18
N GLU A 67 -7.22 0.71 -6.74
CA GLU A 67 -6.53 1.91 -7.25
C GLU A 67 -5.04 1.90 -6.85
N VAL A 68 -4.71 1.54 -5.60
CA VAL A 68 -3.32 1.30 -5.15
C VAL A 68 -2.64 0.23 -5.99
N ALA A 69 -3.33 -0.89 -6.27
CA ALA A 69 -2.80 -1.97 -7.07
C ALA A 69 -2.51 -1.54 -8.53
N GLN A 70 -3.34 -0.67 -9.10
CA GLN A 70 -3.10 -0.09 -10.43
C GLN A 70 -1.83 0.78 -10.46
N ILE A 71 -1.64 1.64 -9.46
CA ILE A 71 -0.46 2.51 -9.33
C ILE A 71 0.79 1.67 -9.09
N GLY A 72 0.73 0.75 -8.13
CA GLY A 72 1.86 -0.11 -7.77
C GLY A 72 2.31 -0.99 -8.93
N ARG A 73 1.38 -1.58 -9.67
CA ARG A 73 1.67 -2.37 -10.86
C ARG A 73 2.42 -1.56 -11.92
N GLN A 74 2.04 -0.30 -12.14
CA GLN A 74 2.71 0.59 -13.09
C GLN A 74 4.14 0.91 -12.63
N ILE A 75 4.32 1.37 -11.38
CA ILE A 75 5.65 1.70 -10.83
C ILE A 75 6.54 0.45 -10.80
N GLY A 76 6.03 -0.67 -10.29
CA GLY A 76 6.78 -1.93 -10.24
C GLY A 76 7.26 -2.38 -11.61
N THR A 77 6.39 -2.33 -12.62
CA THR A 77 6.76 -2.67 -14.01
C THR A 77 7.87 -1.76 -14.54
N SER A 78 7.79 -0.44 -14.31
CA SER A 78 8.81 0.51 -14.78
C SER A 78 10.16 0.31 -14.08
N LEU A 79 10.17 -0.23 -12.87
CA LEU A 79 11.38 -0.56 -12.11
C LEU A 79 11.91 -1.98 -12.38
N GLY A 80 11.16 -2.83 -13.12
CA GLY A 80 11.57 -4.19 -13.45
C GLY A 80 11.11 -5.27 -12.45
N CYS A 81 10.25 -4.93 -11.49
CA CYS A 81 9.58 -5.92 -10.64
C CYS A 81 8.59 -6.78 -11.47
N ASP A 82 8.35 -8.01 -11.02
CA ASP A 82 7.20 -8.77 -11.53
C ASP A 82 5.90 -8.06 -11.12
N PRO A 83 5.07 -7.64 -12.10
CA PRO A 83 3.87 -6.86 -11.80
C PRO A 83 2.83 -7.61 -10.98
N ASP A 84 2.81 -8.94 -10.99
CA ASP A 84 1.86 -9.73 -10.23
C ASP A 84 2.29 -9.87 -8.76
N VAL A 85 3.60 -9.79 -8.45
CA VAL A 85 4.10 -9.71 -7.06
C VAL A 85 3.71 -8.38 -6.44
N VAL A 86 3.93 -7.26 -7.13
CA VAL A 86 3.55 -5.93 -6.65
C VAL A 86 2.04 -5.81 -6.49
N ASP A 87 1.27 -6.28 -7.48
CA ASP A 87 -0.20 -6.30 -7.45
C ASP A 87 -0.73 -7.09 -6.23
N CYS A 88 -0.13 -8.26 -5.94
CA CYS A 88 -0.44 -9.04 -4.74
C CYS A 88 -0.20 -8.25 -3.45
N ALA A 89 0.95 -7.57 -3.33
CA ALA A 89 1.26 -6.77 -2.16
C ALA A 89 0.24 -5.64 -1.98
N CYS A 90 -0.06 -4.90 -3.06
CA CYS A 90 -1.04 -3.84 -3.06
C CYS A 90 -2.46 -4.34 -2.74
N LEU A 91 -2.89 -5.48 -3.30
CA LEU A 91 -4.19 -6.07 -2.97
C LEU A 91 -4.27 -6.56 -1.52
N ALA A 92 -3.15 -6.87 -0.90
CA ALA A 92 -3.09 -7.41 0.45
C ALA A 92 -2.95 -6.34 1.54
N HIS A 93 -2.47 -5.12 1.22
CA HIS A 93 -2.00 -4.15 2.22
C HIS A 93 -3.04 -3.83 3.32
N ASP A 94 -4.33 -3.75 2.96
CA ASP A 94 -5.44 -3.37 3.85
C ASP A 94 -6.30 -4.55 4.37
N LEU A 95 -5.96 -5.81 4.05
CA LEU A 95 -6.81 -6.97 4.39
C LEU A 95 -7.10 -7.09 5.89
N GLY A 96 -6.10 -6.81 6.73
CA GLY A 96 -6.19 -6.88 8.17
C GLY A 96 -6.80 -5.66 8.84
N HIS A 97 -7.07 -4.60 8.11
CA HIS A 97 -7.64 -3.37 8.68
C HIS A 97 -9.05 -3.62 9.25
N PRO A 98 -9.35 -3.22 10.50
CA PRO A 98 -10.64 -3.45 11.12
C PRO A 98 -11.70 -2.45 10.62
N PRO A 99 -12.98 -2.67 10.90
CA PRO A 99 -14.01 -1.63 10.75
C PRO A 99 -13.65 -0.36 11.54
N PHE A 100 -14.12 0.79 11.07
CA PHE A 100 -13.89 2.13 11.66
C PHE A 100 -12.44 2.63 11.60
N GLY A 101 -11.65 2.12 10.67
CA GLY A 101 -10.30 2.59 10.37
C GLY A 101 -9.37 2.58 11.61
N HIS A 102 -8.53 3.59 11.74
CA HIS A 102 -7.59 3.71 12.86
C HIS A 102 -8.26 3.86 14.23
N ASN A 103 -9.52 4.33 14.31
CA ASN A 103 -10.26 4.35 15.58
C ASN A 103 -10.59 2.93 16.04
N GLY A 104 -11.05 2.07 15.12
CA GLY A 104 -11.28 0.65 15.40
C GLY A 104 -9.99 -0.10 15.75
N GLU A 105 -8.90 0.23 15.07
CA GLU A 105 -7.57 -0.33 15.34
C GLU A 105 -7.10 0.00 16.76
N ARG A 106 -7.22 1.27 17.19
CA ARG A 106 -6.88 1.68 18.56
C ARG A 106 -7.73 0.97 19.61
N ALA A 107 -9.05 0.93 19.40
CA ALA A 107 -9.96 0.25 20.32
C ALA A 107 -9.65 -1.24 20.47
N LEU A 108 -9.33 -1.92 19.36
CA LEU A 108 -8.92 -3.33 19.40
C LEU A 108 -7.56 -3.51 20.06
N ALA A 109 -6.60 -2.62 19.83
CA ALA A 109 -5.29 -2.68 20.46
C ALA A 109 -5.38 -2.56 21.99
N GLU A 110 -6.24 -1.67 22.51
CA GLU A 110 -6.50 -1.53 23.95
C GLU A 110 -7.07 -2.82 24.55
N ILE A 111 -8.06 -3.44 23.90
CA ILE A 111 -8.72 -4.66 24.41
C ILE A 111 -7.79 -5.87 24.30
N ALA A 112 -7.01 -5.97 23.23
CA ALA A 112 -6.15 -7.12 22.92
C ALA A 112 -4.78 -7.08 23.61
N GLY A 113 -4.49 -6.09 24.46
CA GLY A 113 -3.17 -5.90 25.06
C GLY A 113 -2.62 -7.13 25.80
N ASN A 114 -3.48 -7.92 26.44
CA ASN A 114 -3.11 -9.13 27.19
C ASN A 114 -3.01 -10.43 26.33
N ILE A 115 -3.34 -10.33 25.02
CA ILE A 115 -3.31 -11.46 24.08
C ILE A 115 -2.39 -11.24 22.89
N GLY A 116 -1.45 -10.29 22.99
CA GLY A 116 -0.46 -10.00 21.94
C GLY A 116 -0.74 -8.73 21.15
N GLY A 117 -1.73 -7.92 21.53
CA GLY A 117 -2.11 -6.66 20.89
C GLY A 117 -2.93 -6.86 19.62
N PHE A 118 -3.23 -5.74 18.95
CA PHE A 118 -3.84 -5.72 17.63
C PHE A 118 -3.14 -4.68 16.75
N GLU A 119 -2.82 -5.08 15.53
CA GLU A 119 -2.28 -4.20 14.49
C GLU A 119 -2.73 -4.72 13.12
N GLY A 120 -3.22 -3.81 12.26
CA GLY A 120 -3.81 -4.18 10.96
C GLY A 120 -2.83 -4.91 10.04
N ASN A 121 -1.55 -4.50 10.01
CA ASN A 121 -0.55 -5.16 9.18
C ASN A 121 -0.20 -6.57 9.71
N ALA A 122 -0.14 -6.76 11.03
CA ALA A 122 0.05 -8.09 11.61
C ALA A 122 -1.17 -8.99 11.33
N GLN A 123 -2.36 -8.43 11.38
CA GLN A 123 -3.58 -9.14 11.01
C GLN A 123 -3.60 -9.50 9.52
N THR A 124 -3.02 -8.66 8.64
CA THR A 124 -2.83 -8.99 7.22
C THR A 124 -1.96 -10.25 7.06
N LEU A 125 -0.79 -10.30 7.69
CA LEU A 125 0.06 -11.49 7.63
C LEU A 125 -0.69 -12.72 8.15
N ARG A 126 -1.38 -12.61 9.29
CA ARG A 126 -2.17 -13.72 9.87
C ARG A 126 -3.30 -14.18 8.95
N LEU A 127 -3.99 -13.29 8.26
CA LEU A 127 -5.00 -13.65 7.25
C LEU A 127 -4.38 -14.46 6.11
N LEU A 128 -3.25 -13.98 5.58
CA LEU A 128 -2.57 -14.60 4.44
C LEU A 128 -1.97 -15.98 4.75
N THR A 129 -1.54 -16.20 6.00
CA THR A 129 -0.79 -17.40 6.40
C THR A 129 -1.57 -18.39 7.25
N ARG A 130 -2.75 -17.99 7.75
CA ARG A 130 -3.52 -18.82 8.69
C ARG A 130 -5.03 -18.75 8.52
N LEU A 131 -5.64 -17.54 8.48
CA LEU A 131 -7.08 -17.38 8.67
C LEU A 131 -7.90 -17.50 7.38
N GLU A 132 -7.35 -17.19 6.21
CA GLU A 132 -8.05 -17.36 4.93
C GLU A 132 -7.76 -18.77 4.38
N PRO A 133 -8.63 -19.78 4.63
CA PRO A 133 -8.28 -21.18 4.48
C PRO A 133 -8.34 -21.62 3.02
N LYS A 134 -7.21 -21.69 2.35
CA LYS A 134 -7.10 -22.27 1.01
C LYS A 134 -6.34 -23.59 0.98
N ILE A 135 -5.26 -23.71 1.75
CA ILE A 135 -4.42 -24.90 1.82
C ILE A 135 -4.27 -25.30 3.29
N LEU A 136 -4.31 -26.61 3.53
CA LEU A 136 -4.05 -27.20 4.83
C LEU A 136 -2.77 -28.02 4.78
N PHE A 137 -2.02 -28.01 5.86
CA PHE A 137 -0.96 -28.98 6.11
C PHE A 137 -1.55 -30.37 6.36
N PRO A 138 -0.76 -31.46 6.25
CA PRO A 138 -1.23 -32.83 6.52
C PRO A 138 -1.80 -33.02 7.94
N ASP A 139 -1.36 -32.24 8.91
CA ASP A 139 -1.83 -32.23 10.29
C ASP A 139 -3.13 -31.40 10.51
N GLY A 140 -3.70 -30.84 9.45
CA GLY A 140 -4.93 -30.06 9.48
C GLY A 140 -4.75 -28.59 9.80
N ARG A 141 -3.54 -28.10 10.13
CA ARG A 141 -3.28 -26.68 10.29
C ARG A 141 -3.46 -25.95 8.95
N SER A 142 -4.00 -24.74 8.99
CA SER A 142 -4.13 -23.90 7.80
C SER A 142 -2.80 -23.23 7.45
N ALA A 143 -2.47 -23.23 6.15
CA ALA A 143 -1.41 -22.41 5.56
C ALA A 143 -1.94 -21.10 4.96
N GLY A 144 -3.17 -20.72 5.29
CA GLY A 144 -3.82 -19.54 4.75
C GLY A 144 -4.04 -19.59 3.25
N VAL A 145 -3.84 -18.47 2.57
CA VAL A 145 -3.90 -18.35 1.10
C VAL A 145 -2.75 -19.12 0.44
N ASN A 146 -1.67 -19.35 1.19
CA ASN A 146 -0.45 -20.02 0.74
C ASN A 146 0.16 -19.34 -0.49
N LEU A 147 0.46 -18.06 -0.35
CA LEU A 147 1.17 -17.27 -1.38
C LEU A 147 2.63 -17.75 -1.53
N THR A 148 3.27 -17.41 -2.62
CA THR A 148 4.71 -17.56 -2.77
C THR A 148 5.46 -16.68 -1.78
N ARG A 149 6.72 -17.04 -1.51
CA ARG A 149 7.59 -16.27 -0.62
C ARG A 149 7.71 -14.81 -1.05
N ALA A 150 7.95 -14.55 -2.34
CA ALA A 150 8.08 -13.20 -2.85
C ALA A 150 6.80 -12.36 -2.65
N ALA A 151 5.63 -12.92 -2.99
CA ALA A 151 4.35 -12.21 -2.85
C ALA A 151 3.98 -11.98 -1.38
N LEU A 152 4.28 -12.93 -0.50
CA LEU A 152 4.03 -12.80 0.94
C LEU A 152 4.95 -11.76 1.57
N ASP A 153 6.26 -11.78 1.23
CA ASP A 153 7.24 -10.83 1.76
C ASP A 153 6.97 -9.39 1.30
N ALA A 154 6.51 -9.23 0.07
CA ALA A 154 6.10 -7.94 -0.47
C ALA A 154 4.90 -7.31 0.29
N ALA A 155 4.09 -8.11 0.98
CA ALA A 155 2.97 -7.64 1.80
C ALA A 155 3.36 -7.27 3.25
N VAL A 156 4.62 -7.52 3.68
CA VAL A 156 5.07 -7.29 5.06
C VAL A 156 5.74 -5.92 5.21
N LYS A 157 4.95 -4.89 5.54
CA LYS A 157 5.36 -3.48 5.63
C LYS A 157 6.27 -3.18 6.84
N TYR A 158 6.05 -3.87 7.98
CA TYR A 158 6.78 -3.70 9.24
C TYR A 158 7.34 -5.05 9.70
N PRO A 159 8.47 -5.51 9.16
CA PRO A 159 8.97 -6.87 9.33
C PRO A 159 9.59 -7.12 10.72
N TRP A 160 8.80 -6.94 11.78
CA TRP A 160 9.16 -7.17 13.18
C TRP A 160 7.92 -7.45 14.04
N THR A 161 8.16 -7.98 15.23
CA THR A 161 7.14 -8.18 16.28
C THR A 161 6.87 -6.90 17.06
N LEU A 162 5.79 -6.88 17.86
CA LEU A 162 5.52 -5.76 18.77
C LEU A 162 6.67 -5.53 19.76
N ALA A 163 7.31 -6.59 20.27
CA ALA A 163 8.43 -6.48 21.20
C ALA A 163 9.67 -5.81 20.57
N GLU A 164 9.88 -6.01 19.28
CA GLU A 164 10.98 -5.43 18.51
C GLU A 164 10.66 -4.03 17.99
N ALA A 165 9.39 -3.64 17.95
CA ALA A 165 8.94 -2.38 17.34
C ALA A 165 9.66 -1.14 17.91
N ALA A 166 9.94 -1.10 19.21
CA ALA A 166 10.62 0.02 19.86
C ALA A 166 12.06 0.25 19.35
N ALA A 167 12.69 -0.77 18.76
CA ALA A 167 14.03 -0.67 18.17
C ALA A 167 14.03 -0.02 16.77
N HIS A 168 12.86 0.18 16.18
CA HIS A 168 12.71 0.69 14.83
C HIS A 168 12.05 2.06 14.81
N PRO A 169 12.57 3.07 14.03
CA PRO A 169 12.04 4.44 14.05
C PRO A 169 10.53 4.54 13.74
N LYS A 170 10.00 3.70 12.86
CA LYS A 170 8.56 3.64 12.56
C LYS A 170 7.78 2.94 13.67
N GLY A 171 8.33 1.91 14.30
CA GLY A 171 7.74 1.19 15.42
C GLY A 171 7.73 2.02 16.69
N GLU A 172 8.81 2.74 16.99
CA GLU A 172 8.92 3.65 18.13
C GLU A 172 7.83 4.73 18.11
N ARG A 173 7.58 5.33 16.93
CA ARG A 173 6.61 6.42 16.76
C ARG A 173 5.16 5.97 16.79
N SER A 174 4.84 4.76 16.33
CA SER A 174 3.47 4.33 16.07
C SER A 174 3.14 2.92 16.55
N ALA A 175 4.07 2.23 17.20
CA ALA A 175 3.95 0.83 17.61
C ALA A 175 3.50 -0.13 16.46
N LYS A 176 3.81 0.21 15.19
CA LYS A 176 3.47 -0.61 14.04
C LYS A 176 4.35 -1.85 13.96
N PHE A 177 3.73 -3.00 13.67
CA PHE A 177 4.40 -4.30 13.51
C PHE A 177 3.58 -5.20 12.57
N CYS A 178 4.21 -6.24 11.99
CA CYS A 178 3.52 -7.20 11.11
C CYS A 178 3.52 -8.63 11.63
N VAL A 179 4.14 -8.92 12.78
CA VAL A 179 4.32 -10.30 13.23
C VAL A 179 3.77 -10.48 14.64
N TYR A 180 2.70 -11.26 14.77
CA TYR A 180 2.25 -11.72 16.07
C TYR A 180 3.16 -12.85 16.60
N PRO A 181 3.23 -13.07 17.93
CA PRO A 181 4.04 -14.16 18.50
C PRO A 181 3.79 -15.54 17.88
N ASP A 182 2.53 -15.85 17.56
CA ASP A 182 2.12 -17.13 16.97
C ASP A 182 2.50 -17.28 15.48
N ASP A 183 2.92 -16.20 14.82
CA ASP A 183 3.22 -16.17 13.38
C ASP A 183 4.74 -16.09 13.11
N THR A 184 5.56 -16.22 14.16
CA THR A 184 7.04 -16.14 14.06
C THR A 184 7.65 -17.23 13.20
N ASP A 185 7.09 -18.45 13.19
CA ASP A 185 7.61 -19.57 12.38
C ASP A 185 7.50 -19.28 10.88
N VAL A 186 6.33 -18.82 10.43
CA VAL A 186 6.14 -18.46 9.02
C VAL A 186 6.94 -17.22 8.66
N PHE A 187 7.11 -16.28 9.59
CA PHE A 187 7.94 -15.10 9.37
C PHE A 187 9.43 -15.47 9.25
N ALA A 188 9.93 -16.36 10.10
CA ALA A 188 11.30 -16.87 10.00
C ALA A 188 11.54 -17.58 8.66
N TRP A 189 10.59 -18.43 8.22
CA TRP A 189 10.64 -19.04 6.89
C TRP A 189 10.64 -17.97 5.79
N LEU A 190 9.80 -16.94 5.90
CA LEU A 190 9.68 -15.87 4.93
C LEU A 190 10.99 -15.13 4.74
N LYS A 191 11.70 -14.84 5.82
CA LYS A 191 12.94 -14.04 5.85
C LYS A 191 14.24 -14.86 5.73
N GLN A 192 14.14 -16.14 5.45
CA GLN A 192 15.26 -17.08 5.50
C GLN A 192 16.49 -16.66 4.69
N HIS A 193 16.33 -15.95 3.56
CA HIS A 193 17.43 -15.46 2.73
C HIS A 193 17.45 -13.93 2.57
N ALA A 194 16.72 -13.23 3.42
CA ALA A 194 16.80 -11.79 3.45
C ALA A 194 18.18 -11.36 3.97
N PRO A 195 18.80 -10.30 3.42
CA PRO A 195 20.07 -9.77 3.91
C PRO A 195 20.00 -9.32 5.37
N ASP A 196 18.82 -8.85 5.77
CA ASP A 196 18.42 -8.47 7.11
C ASP A 196 16.93 -8.78 7.25
N THR A 197 16.50 -9.37 8.37
CA THR A 197 15.09 -9.71 8.62
C THR A 197 14.18 -8.49 8.61
N THR A 198 14.70 -7.32 8.94
CA THR A 198 13.95 -6.05 8.96
C THR A 198 13.94 -5.34 7.61
N ARG A 199 14.75 -5.79 6.64
CA ARG A 199 14.78 -5.18 5.30
C ARG A 199 13.53 -5.56 4.51
N ARG A 200 12.95 -4.55 3.87
CA ARG A 200 11.79 -4.71 2.97
C ARG A 200 12.28 -4.92 1.54
N PRO A 201 11.68 -5.85 0.77
CA PRO A 201 11.96 -5.97 -0.65
C PRO A 201 11.45 -4.74 -1.41
N VAL A 202 11.96 -4.53 -2.61
CA VAL A 202 11.56 -3.39 -3.48
C VAL A 202 10.06 -3.38 -3.72
N GLU A 203 9.46 -4.54 -3.96
CA GLU A 203 8.03 -4.68 -4.20
C GLU A 203 7.18 -4.19 -3.01
N CYS A 204 7.64 -4.40 -1.78
CA CYS A 204 7.00 -3.87 -0.58
C CYS A 204 7.15 -2.34 -0.50
N GLN A 205 8.29 -1.80 -0.89
CA GLN A 205 8.51 -0.35 -0.91
C GLN A 205 7.64 0.31 -1.99
N VAL A 206 7.50 -0.32 -3.15
CA VAL A 206 6.59 0.13 -4.23
C VAL A 206 5.13 0.11 -3.75
N MET A 207 4.70 -0.94 -3.07
CA MET A 207 3.35 -1.03 -2.49
C MET A 207 3.11 0.10 -1.48
N ASP A 208 4.02 0.30 -0.52
CA ASP A 208 3.93 1.34 0.52
C ASP A 208 3.80 2.75 -0.09
N LEU A 209 4.64 3.05 -1.08
CA LEU A 209 4.60 4.33 -1.79
C LEU A 209 3.36 4.50 -2.67
N SER A 210 2.86 3.43 -3.26
CA SER A 210 1.63 3.47 -4.07
C SER A 210 0.40 3.75 -3.23
N ASP A 211 0.36 3.24 -2.00
CA ASP A 211 -0.64 3.57 -1.01
C ASP A 211 -0.56 5.07 -0.63
N ASP A 212 0.65 5.58 -0.34
CA ASP A 212 0.87 7.00 -0.03
C ASP A 212 0.43 7.92 -1.18
N ILE A 213 0.73 7.56 -2.44
CA ILE A 213 0.30 8.32 -3.63
C ILE A 213 -1.22 8.29 -3.76
N ALA A 214 -1.82 7.10 -3.69
CA ALA A 214 -3.27 6.93 -3.80
C ALA A 214 -4.00 7.72 -2.71
N TYR A 215 -3.59 7.56 -1.45
CA TYR A 215 -4.14 8.28 -0.31
C TYR A 215 -4.07 9.80 -0.53
N SER A 216 -2.90 10.35 -0.86
CA SER A 216 -2.71 11.79 -1.01
C SER A 216 -3.55 12.40 -2.13
N VAL A 217 -3.70 11.69 -3.25
CA VAL A 217 -4.45 12.20 -4.42
C VAL A 217 -5.95 12.02 -4.25
N HIS A 218 -6.36 10.84 -3.76
CA HIS A 218 -7.77 10.52 -3.64
C HIS A 218 -8.46 11.27 -2.51
N ASP A 219 -7.76 11.56 -1.40
CA ASP A 219 -8.32 12.38 -0.33
C ASP A 219 -8.61 13.81 -0.80
N VAL A 220 -7.74 14.39 -1.63
CA VAL A 220 -7.99 15.69 -2.24
C VAL A 220 -9.16 15.62 -3.22
N GLU A 221 -9.24 14.58 -4.05
CA GLU A 221 -10.36 14.36 -4.97
C GLU A 221 -11.69 14.26 -4.21
N ASP A 222 -11.73 13.44 -3.16
CA ASP A 222 -12.93 13.24 -2.34
C ASP A 222 -13.32 14.50 -1.58
N ALA A 223 -12.34 15.25 -1.05
CA ALA A 223 -12.59 16.52 -0.37
C ALA A 223 -13.17 17.58 -1.31
N ILE A 224 -12.73 17.64 -2.57
CA ILE A 224 -13.31 18.52 -3.58
C ILE A 224 -14.72 18.07 -3.96
N ALA A 225 -14.91 16.78 -4.22
CA ALA A 225 -16.20 16.22 -4.64
C ALA A 225 -17.30 16.41 -3.59
N THR A 226 -16.93 16.32 -2.31
CA THR A 226 -17.86 16.52 -1.17
C THR A 226 -18.05 17.98 -0.75
N GLY A 227 -17.26 18.91 -1.34
CA GLY A 227 -17.28 20.33 -0.96
C GLY A 227 -16.54 20.62 0.35
N ALA A 228 -15.82 19.66 0.93
CA ALA A 228 -14.98 19.86 2.11
C ALA A 228 -13.72 20.70 1.80
N PHE A 229 -13.28 20.69 0.56
CA PHE A 229 -12.18 21.52 0.06
C PHE A 229 -12.59 22.26 -1.21
N ASN A 230 -12.49 23.60 -1.20
CA ASN A 230 -12.66 24.41 -2.39
C ASN A 230 -11.29 24.75 -2.98
N PRO A 231 -10.89 24.18 -4.13
CA PRO A 231 -9.57 24.45 -4.71
C PRO A 231 -9.37 25.92 -5.13
N GLY A 232 -10.45 26.69 -5.28
CA GLY A 232 -10.38 28.14 -5.55
C GLY A 232 -9.59 28.92 -4.51
N VAL A 233 -9.56 28.46 -3.24
CA VAL A 233 -8.79 29.13 -2.17
C VAL A 233 -7.28 29.13 -2.42
N LEU A 234 -6.77 28.22 -3.24
CA LEU A 234 -5.35 28.16 -3.62
C LEU A 234 -4.92 29.36 -4.48
N HIS A 235 -5.87 30.15 -5.00
CA HIS A 235 -5.62 31.41 -5.73
C HIS A 235 -5.61 32.63 -4.82
N GLU A 236 -5.95 32.48 -3.54
CA GLU A 236 -6.00 33.57 -2.58
C GLU A 236 -4.60 33.92 -2.07
N SER A 237 -4.36 35.22 -1.85
CA SER A 237 -3.07 35.70 -1.35
C SER A 237 -2.78 35.14 0.06
N GLY A 238 -1.57 34.62 0.26
CA GLY A 238 -1.09 34.10 1.54
C GLY A 238 -1.51 32.64 1.84
N VAL A 239 -2.43 32.05 1.10
CA VAL A 239 -2.84 30.64 1.35
C VAL A 239 -1.69 29.68 1.07
N ILE A 240 -0.92 29.91 0.01
CA ILE A 240 0.24 29.05 -0.32
C ILE A 240 1.29 29.10 0.78
N ASP A 241 1.54 30.31 1.32
CA ASP A 241 2.52 30.48 2.41
C ASP A 241 2.06 29.75 3.68
N ALA A 242 0.78 29.83 4.03
CA ALA A 242 0.21 29.10 5.17
C ALA A 242 0.30 27.59 4.98
N VAL A 243 -0.04 27.06 3.80
CA VAL A 243 0.09 25.62 3.50
C VAL A 243 1.54 25.15 3.56
N VAL A 244 2.49 25.96 3.10
CA VAL A 244 3.92 25.65 3.17
C VAL A 244 4.42 25.66 4.62
N GLU A 245 3.96 26.60 5.43
CA GLU A 245 4.28 26.66 6.86
C GLU A 245 3.75 25.43 7.61
N ASP A 246 2.49 25.06 7.40
CA ASP A 246 1.87 23.85 7.97
C ASP A 246 2.60 22.58 7.52
N ALA A 247 2.95 22.47 6.24
CA ALA A 247 3.71 21.33 5.73
C ALA A 247 5.08 21.21 6.40
N ARG A 248 5.77 22.32 6.63
CA ARG A 248 7.07 22.32 7.35
C ARG A 248 6.92 22.00 8.83
N ALA A 249 5.86 22.48 9.47
CA ALA A 249 5.56 22.12 10.87
C ALA A 249 5.29 20.62 11.02
N TRP A 250 4.60 20.02 10.04
CA TRP A 250 4.23 18.61 10.06
C TRP A 250 5.38 17.66 9.66
N TYR A 251 6.06 17.96 8.55
CA TYR A 251 7.09 17.07 7.97
C TYR A 251 8.52 17.39 8.44
N GLY A 252 8.74 18.54 9.06
CA GLY A 252 10.00 18.97 9.64
C GLY A 252 10.66 20.16 8.92
N PRO A 253 11.57 20.86 9.65
CA PRO A 253 12.19 22.11 9.18
C PRO A 253 13.20 21.91 8.05
N GLN A 254 13.59 20.68 7.73
CA GLN A 254 14.53 20.35 6.64
C GLN A 254 13.94 20.62 5.25
N TRP A 255 12.62 20.81 5.14
CA TRP A 255 11.97 21.15 3.88
C TRP A 255 12.18 22.64 3.56
N ASP A 256 12.82 22.89 2.44
CA ASP A 256 13.11 24.25 1.93
C ASP A 256 11.82 24.96 1.50
N THR A 257 11.56 26.13 2.10
CA THR A 257 10.36 26.94 1.82
C THR A 257 10.26 27.34 0.36
N ASP A 258 11.37 27.82 -0.24
CA ASP A 258 11.37 28.30 -1.62
C ASP A 258 11.10 27.16 -2.61
N LYS A 259 11.62 25.97 -2.32
CA LYS A 259 11.33 24.76 -3.12
C LYS A 259 9.85 24.36 -3.03
N LEU A 260 9.25 24.42 -1.85
CA LEU A 260 7.83 24.12 -1.67
C LEU A 260 6.94 25.14 -2.40
N VAL A 261 7.21 26.44 -2.22
CA VAL A 261 6.50 27.52 -2.93
C VAL A 261 6.64 27.35 -4.46
N ALA A 262 7.86 27.08 -4.94
CA ALA A 262 8.09 26.83 -6.35
C ALA A 262 7.37 25.58 -6.87
N ALA A 263 7.24 24.51 -6.06
CA ALA A 263 6.47 23.32 -6.41
C ALA A 263 4.97 23.65 -6.56
N PHE A 264 4.41 24.38 -5.60
CA PHE A 264 3.03 24.88 -5.67
C PHE A 264 2.78 25.76 -6.91
N ALA A 265 3.67 26.71 -7.17
CA ALA A 265 3.60 27.57 -8.34
C ALA A 265 3.65 26.79 -9.67
N ARG A 266 4.38 25.63 -9.72
CA ARG A 266 4.39 24.75 -10.90
C ARG A 266 3.05 24.02 -11.08
N MET A 267 2.43 23.58 -9.98
CA MET A 267 1.11 22.93 -10.01
C MET A 267 0.05 23.93 -10.50
N HIS A 268 0.09 25.15 -9.98
CA HIS A 268 -0.82 26.22 -10.34
C HIS A 268 -0.76 26.62 -11.82
N ARG A 269 0.45 26.82 -12.36
CA ARG A 269 0.65 27.18 -13.78
C ARG A 269 0.16 26.13 -14.79
N ARG A 270 -0.09 24.90 -14.35
CA ARG A 270 -0.50 23.78 -15.21
C ARG A 270 -2.00 23.48 -15.11
N ASP A 271 -2.78 24.37 -14.50
CA ASP A 271 -4.20 24.14 -14.23
C ASP A 271 -4.46 22.74 -13.63
N THR A 272 -3.57 22.35 -12.70
CA THR A 272 -3.61 21.00 -12.09
C THR A 272 -4.87 20.83 -11.27
N PHE A 273 -5.32 21.88 -10.58
CA PHE A 273 -6.52 21.87 -9.77
C PHE A 273 -7.71 22.48 -10.53
N PRO A 274 -8.92 21.91 -10.43
CA PRO A 274 -10.13 22.56 -10.92
C PRO A 274 -10.36 23.86 -10.15
N GLY A 275 -10.76 24.94 -10.86
CA GLY A 275 -11.00 26.22 -10.19
C GLY A 275 -12.26 26.23 -9.30
N TYR A 276 -13.28 25.47 -9.69
CA TYR A 276 -14.54 25.32 -8.97
C TYR A 276 -15.19 23.98 -9.30
N PHE A 277 -15.82 23.38 -8.32
CA PHE A 277 -16.54 22.11 -8.46
C PHE A 277 -18.04 22.32 -8.21
N ASP A 278 -18.85 22.16 -9.24
CA ASP A 278 -20.32 22.32 -9.22
C ASP A 278 -21.07 21.02 -9.49
N GLY A 279 -20.38 19.88 -9.54
CA GLY A 279 -20.96 18.58 -9.89
C GLY A 279 -21.32 18.41 -11.37
N SER A 280 -21.07 19.41 -12.23
CA SER A 280 -21.30 19.31 -13.66
C SER A 280 -20.38 18.27 -14.30
N ARG A 281 -20.78 17.74 -15.48
CA ARG A 281 -19.91 16.82 -16.26
C ARG A 281 -18.55 17.41 -16.55
N ARG A 282 -18.44 18.74 -16.73
CA ARG A 282 -17.19 19.44 -16.96
C ARG A 282 -16.33 19.42 -15.70
N ALA A 283 -16.91 19.72 -14.53
CA ALA A 283 -16.22 19.70 -13.24
C ALA A 283 -15.74 18.27 -12.88
N LEU A 284 -16.58 17.26 -13.11
CA LEU A 284 -16.23 15.85 -12.92
C LEU A 284 -15.05 15.44 -13.82
N ALA A 285 -15.07 15.82 -15.11
CA ALA A 285 -13.97 15.53 -16.02
C ALA A 285 -12.66 16.24 -15.60
N ALA A 286 -12.74 17.50 -15.15
CA ALA A 286 -11.59 18.24 -14.65
C ALA A 286 -10.99 17.57 -13.39
N LEU A 287 -11.84 17.11 -12.47
CA LEU A 287 -11.44 16.39 -11.26
C LEU A 287 -10.73 15.07 -11.59
N LYS A 288 -11.27 14.26 -12.51
CA LYS A 288 -10.63 13.03 -12.98
C LYS A 288 -9.29 13.27 -13.68
N ASN A 289 -9.19 14.35 -14.46
CA ASN A 289 -7.93 14.75 -15.07
C ASN A 289 -6.88 15.18 -14.02
N MET A 290 -7.29 15.91 -12.98
CA MET A 290 -6.43 16.25 -11.85
C MET A 290 -5.83 14.99 -11.22
N THR A 291 -6.68 14.02 -10.85
CA THR A 291 -6.29 12.75 -10.24
C THR A 291 -5.27 12.01 -11.13
N SER A 292 -5.59 11.83 -12.41
CA SER A 292 -4.71 11.14 -13.37
C SER A 292 -3.36 11.85 -13.53
N ASN A 293 -3.36 13.19 -13.64
CA ASN A 293 -2.15 13.98 -13.80
C ASN A 293 -1.26 13.93 -12.56
N LEU A 294 -1.83 14.00 -11.35
CA LEU A 294 -1.07 13.94 -10.10
C LEU A 294 -0.44 12.56 -9.91
N ILE A 295 -1.21 11.47 -10.09
CA ILE A 295 -0.69 10.10 -10.02
C ILE A 295 0.46 9.91 -11.02
N GLY A 296 0.26 10.29 -12.29
CA GLY A 296 1.30 10.17 -13.32
C GLY A 296 2.57 10.96 -13.00
N ARG A 297 2.45 12.13 -12.39
CA ARG A 297 3.61 12.94 -11.97
C ARG A 297 4.35 12.33 -10.79
N PHE A 298 3.65 11.82 -9.79
CA PHE A 298 4.28 11.15 -8.65
C PHE A 298 4.98 9.88 -9.12
N ALA A 299 4.31 9.02 -9.88
CA ALA A 299 4.90 7.79 -10.40
C ALA A 299 6.14 8.04 -11.26
N GLY A 300 6.07 9.01 -12.20
CA GLY A 300 7.22 9.37 -13.05
C GLY A 300 8.38 9.99 -12.26
N SER A 301 8.10 10.78 -11.21
CA SER A 301 9.14 11.35 -10.37
C SER A 301 9.86 10.28 -9.53
N VAL A 302 9.11 9.28 -9.04
CA VAL A 302 9.66 8.14 -8.30
C VAL A 302 10.52 7.29 -9.21
N GLU A 303 10.03 6.95 -10.40
CA GLU A 303 10.79 6.18 -11.38
C GLU A 303 12.12 6.89 -11.69
N GLN A 304 12.08 8.17 -12.05
CA GLN A 304 13.29 8.94 -12.37
C GLN A 304 14.29 8.97 -11.21
N ALA A 305 13.84 9.31 -9.99
CA ALA A 305 14.70 9.38 -8.81
C ALA A 305 15.33 8.02 -8.47
N THR A 306 14.55 6.94 -8.63
CA THR A 306 15.03 5.57 -8.42
C THR A 306 16.07 5.19 -9.46
N ARG A 307 15.81 5.49 -10.74
CA ARG A 307 16.75 5.22 -11.85
C ARG A 307 18.04 6.04 -11.73
N ASP A 308 17.95 7.28 -11.31
CA ASP A 308 19.12 8.14 -11.04
C ASP A 308 20.02 7.55 -9.93
N THR A 309 19.45 6.81 -8.99
CA THR A 309 20.17 6.22 -7.85
C THR A 309 20.70 4.83 -8.15
N TYR A 310 19.89 3.97 -8.78
CA TYR A 310 20.17 2.54 -8.93
C TYR A 310 20.45 2.11 -10.37
N GLY A 311 20.32 3.01 -11.36
CA GLY A 311 20.51 2.68 -12.77
C GLY A 311 19.29 2.04 -13.42
N ASN A 312 19.49 1.45 -14.61
CA ASN A 312 18.41 0.93 -15.45
C ASN A 312 18.17 -0.59 -15.33
N GLU A 313 19.00 -1.28 -14.56
CA GLU A 313 18.81 -2.71 -14.34
C GLU A 313 17.51 -2.99 -13.56
N PRO A 314 16.88 -4.17 -13.79
CA PRO A 314 15.69 -4.54 -13.03
C PRO A 314 15.93 -4.55 -11.52
N LEU A 315 15.05 -3.89 -10.78
CA LEU A 315 15.05 -3.89 -9.33
C LEU A 315 14.02 -4.91 -8.84
N THR A 316 14.50 -5.93 -8.13
CA THR A 316 13.65 -7.00 -7.61
C THR A 316 14.13 -7.43 -6.24
N ARG A 317 13.23 -7.83 -5.37
CA ARG A 317 13.53 -8.35 -4.04
C ARG A 317 14.38 -7.35 -3.23
N TYR A 318 15.64 -7.66 -2.97
CA TYR A 318 16.53 -6.89 -2.09
C TYR A 318 17.68 -6.21 -2.84
N ASN A 319 17.62 -6.11 -4.15
CA ASN A 319 18.69 -5.52 -4.96
C ASN A 319 18.52 -4.03 -5.27
N GLY A 320 17.61 -3.35 -4.56
CA GLY A 320 17.35 -1.92 -4.65
C GLY A 320 17.45 -1.18 -3.31
#